data_77a142496d7475b3f212763b2bfbddc8
#
_entry.id   77a142496d7475b3f212763b2bfbddc8
#
_cell.length_a   1.000
_cell.length_b   1.000
_cell.length_c   1.000
_cell.angle_alpha   90.00
_cell.angle_beta   90.00
_cell.angle_gamma   90.00
#
_symmetry.space_group_name_H-M   'P 1'
#
loop_
_entity.id
_entity.type
_entity.pdbx_description
1 polymer ?
#
loop_
_entity_poly.entity_id
_entity_poly.type
_entity_poly.pdbx_seq_one_letter_code
_entity_poly.pdbx_strand_id
1 'polypeptide(L)'
;VDRTVAFLEYLTTSDTSSFTLRSSGTVDYEVDWGDGTVETLTTTAPTHTYSSAGEYTIKVTPAEGSTYRPYFNDAVSDTSIASVSGTGGSQLGTTAENAWTGASNMTSFSSDIDTSAVTNFTKTWKGCSGLTSFPLIDITSGTFFNATWAQCSGFTEFPVLDFSNATLLYAAWNGCTGIITFPLIDTSSVTNFSNAWQGCTGLTSFPVLDTSNGTTFVASWRDCSGLTSFPVLDTSSATNFVSTWRSCSGITTFPSLDFSNGTTFVASWRECSSLTTFPSLDFSNGTNFGNSWVNCALTAQSIENILTSLDTNGASNITLGISGGTNAAKSTWSTAANDAYDNLITKGWTISYNA
;
A
#
# COMPACT_ATOMS: atom_id res chain seq x y z
N VAL A 1 13.85 6.81 42.09
CA VAL A 1 13.56 6.97 40.69
C VAL A 1 12.32 6.13 40.43
N ASP A 2 11.18 6.80 40.32
CA ASP A 2 9.89 6.18 40.03
C ASP A 2 9.99 5.60 38.63
N ARG A 3 10.21 4.30 38.53
CA ARG A 3 10.15 3.60 37.26
C ARG A 3 8.67 3.42 36.93
N THR A 4 8.13 4.30 36.13
CA THR A 4 6.81 4.09 35.54
C THR A 4 6.86 2.73 34.83
N VAL A 5 6.12 1.77 35.36
CA VAL A 5 6.03 0.43 34.76
C VAL A 5 5.38 0.60 33.40
N ALA A 6 6.06 0.16 32.36
CA ALA A 6 5.53 0.26 31.00
C ALA A 6 4.32 -0.67 30.82
N PHE A 7 3.26 -0.20 30.16
CA PHE A 7 2.03 -0.96 29.93
C PHE A 7 1.37 -0.57 28.61
N LEU A 8 0.50 -1.46 28.11
CA LEU A 8 -0.47 -1.15 27.05
C LEU A 8 -1.87 -1.10 27.64
N GLU A 9 -2.67 -0.17 27.17
CA GLU A 9 -4.08 -0.06 27.50
C GLU A 9 -4.94 -0.20 26.24
N TYR A 10 -6.01 -0.97 26.36
CA TYR A 10 -7.07 -1.10 25.35
C TYR A 10 -8.34 -0.51 25.93
N LEU A 11 -8.90 0.49 25.25
CA LEU A 11 -10.27 0.91 25.51
C LEU A 11 -11.17 0.05 24.61
N THR A 12 -12.19 -0.58 25.18
CA THR A 12 -13.15 -1.39 24.40
C THR A 12 -14.32 -0.55 23.92
N THR A 13 -15.10 -1.08 22.98
CA THR A 13 -16.36 -0.48 22.55
C THR A 13 -17.43 -0.61 23.64
N SER A 14 -18.45 0.25 23.61
CA SER A 14 -19.49 0.36 24.64
C SER A 14 -20.43 -0.86 24.74
N ASP A 15 -20.34 -1.79 23.82
CA ASP A 15 -21.15 -3.03 23.76
C ASP A 15 -20.35 -4.30 24.07
N THR A 16 -19.10 -4.15 24.55
CA THR A 16 -18.22 -5.28 24.85
C THR A 16 -18.73 -6.09 26.03
N SER A 17 -19.07 -7.35 25.81
CA SER A 17 -19.49 -8.33 26.82
C SER A 17 -18.41 -9.36 27.15
N SER A 18 -17.39 -9.48 26.31
CA SER A 18 -16.20 -10.28 26.53
C SER A 18 -15.04 -9.73 25.70
N PHE A 19 -13.82 -9.92 26.19
CA PHE A 19 -12.59 -9.55 25.47
C PHE A 19 -11.59 -10.70 25.52
N THR A 20 -11.00 -10.99 24.37
CA THR A 20 -9.90 -11.97 24.28
C THR A 20 -8.59 -11.21 24.01
N LEU A 21 -7.76 -11.12 25.04
CA LEU A 21 -6.43 -10.56 24.89
C LEU A 21 -5.59 -11.55 24.07
N ARG A 22 -4.85 -11.01 23.08
CA ARG A 22 -4.06 -11.85 22.17
C ARG A 22 -2.61 -11.42 22.16
N SER A 23 -1.73 -12.39 22.27
CA SER A 23 -0.30 -12.17 22.23
C SER A 23 0.43 -13.30 21.49
N SER A 24 1.66 -13.05 21.09
CA SER A 24 2.54 -14.05 20.48
C SER A 24 3.79 -14.28 21.32
N GLY A 25 4.33 -15.49 21.27
CA GLY A 25 5.53 -15.87 21.98
C GLY A 25 5.30 -16.32 23.43
N THR A 26 6.37 -16.35 24.23
CA THR A 26 6.29 -16.62 25.67
C THR A 26 5.83 -15.35 26.38
N VAL A 27 4.79 -15.46 27.17
CA VAL A 27 4.15 -14.32 27.82
C VAL A 27 4.11 -14.54 29.34
N ASP A 28 4.38 -13.45 30.06
CA ASP A 28 4.23 -13.32 31.51
C ASP A 28 3.84 -11.86 31.77
N TYR A 29 2.58 -11.63 32.16
CA TYR A 29 2.02 -10.31 32.34
C TYR A 29 0.87 -10.29 33.33
N GLU A 30 0.65 -9.14 33.95
CA GLU A 30 -0.55 -8.80 34.71
C GLU A 30 -1.57 -8.12 33.80
N VAL A 31 -2.83 -8.51 33.93
CA VAL A 31 -3.97 -7.86 33.26
C VAL A 31 -4.93 -7.34 34.29
N ASP A 32 -5.19 -6.04 34.24
CA ASP A 32 -6.37 -5.43 34.85
C ASP A 32 -7.47 -5.33 33.78
N TRP A 33 -8.58 -6.06 33.96
CA TRP A 33 -9.65 -6.13 32.98
C TRP A 33 -10.60 -4.93 32.97
N GLY A 34 -10.40 -3.99 33.92
CA GLY A 34 -11.19 -2.75 34.00
C GLY A 34 -12.53 -2.88 34.70
N ASP A 35 -12.85 -4.06 35.23
CA ASP A 35 -14.06 -4.31 36.06
C ASP A 35 -13.73 -4.62 37.52
N GLY A 36 -12.45 -4.45 37.91
CA GLY A 36 -11.90 -4.77 39.22
C GLY A 36 -11.25 -6.15 39.28
N THR A 37 -11.29 -6.94 38.21
CA THR A 37 -10.60 -8.23 38.11
C THR A 37 -9.16 -8.00 37.63
N VAL A 38 -8.19 -8.51 38.40
CA VAL A 38 -6.75 -8.45 38.07
C VAL A 38 -6.19 -9.85 38.09
N GLU A 39 -5.46 -10.26 37.03
CA GLU A 39 -4.92 -11.60 36.89
C GLU A 39 -3.47 -11.57 36.39
N THR A 40 -2.63 -12.47 36.92
CA THR A 40 -1.30 -12.77 36.35
C THR A 40 -1.41 -13.97 35.44
N LEU A 41 -1.02 -13.79 34.17
CA LEU A 41 -1.29 -14.76 33.10
C LEU A 41 -0.03 -15.11 32.33
N THR A 42 0.05 -16.37 31.93
CA THR A 42 1.11 -16.91 31.06
C THR A 42 0.55 -17.52 29.77
N THR A 43 -0.71 -17.24 29.45
CA THR A 43 -1.41 -17.74 28.27
C THR A 43 -1.48 -16.66 27.18
N THR A 44 -1.46 -17.08 25.92
CA THR A 44 -1.42 -16.16 24.76
C THR A 44 -2.79 -15.65 24.29
N ALA A 45 -3.89 -16.24 24.78
CA ALA A 45 -5.25 -15.86 24.38
C ALA A 45 -6.27 -16.03 25.51
N PRO A 46 -6.05 -15.40 26.69
CA PRO A 46 -7.06 -15.41 27.74
C PRO A 46 -8.30 -14.63 27.32
N THR A 47 -9.47 -15.14 27.69
CA THR A 47 -10.76 -14.48 27.48
C THR A 47 -11.36 -14.11 28.81
N HIS A 48 -11.73 -12.86 28.99
CA HIS A 48 -12.52 -12.37 30.11
C HIS A 48 -13.94 -12.08 29.68
N THR A 49 -14.92 -12.48 30.50
CA THR A 49 -16.34 -12.23 30.26
C THR A 49 -16.87 -11.30 31.35
N TYR A 50 -17.41 -10.18 30.92
CA TYR A 50 -17.95 -9.15 31.80
C TYR A 50 -19.35 -9.50 32.25
N SER A 51 -19.74 -9.06 33.45
CA SER A 51 -21.09 -9.25 33.98
C SER A 51 -22.18 -8.48 33.24
N SER A 52 -21.79 -7.43 32.52
CA SER A 52 -22.64 -6.62 31.64
C SER A 52 -21.85 -6.15 30.43
N ALA A 53 -22.52 -5.90 29.30
CA ALA A 53 -21.90 -5.22 28.18
C ALA A 53 -21.58 -3.77 28.57
N GLY A 54 -20.39 -3.28 28.16
CA GLY A 54 -19.93 -1.95 28.53
C GLY A 54 -18.60 -1.59 27.86
N GLU A 55 -18.12 -0.39 28.17
CA GLU A 55 -16.80 0.08 27.82
C GLU A 55 -15.84 -0.24 28.99
N TYR A 56 -14.70 -0.83 28.71
CA TYR A 56 -13.71 -1.24 29.70
C TYR A 56 -12.32 -0.78 29.28
N THR A 57 -11.54 -0.33 30.25
CA THR A 57 -10.12 -0.03 30.06
C THR A 57 -9.29 -1.21 30.55
N ILE A 58 -8.75 -1.97 29.63
CA ILE A 58 -7.94 -3.16 29.92
C ILE A 58 -6.47 -2.76 29.91
N LYS A 59 -5.78 -2.97 31.02
CA LYS A 59 -4.37 -2.65 31.17
C LYS A 59 -3.51 -3.91 31.22
N VAL A 60 -2.52 -4.00 30.33
CA VAL A 60 -1.59 -5.12 30.25
C VAL A 60 -0.20 -4.65 30.65
N THR A 61 0.33 -5.21 31.74
CA THR A 61 1.64 -4.88 32.30
C THR A 61 2.54 -6.11 32.21
N PRO A 62 3.54 -6.13 31.29
CA PRO A 62 4.50 -7.24 31.24
C PRO A 62 5.31 -7.36 32.52
N ALA A 63 5.68 -8.59 32.90
CA ALA A 63 6.63 -8.82 33.98
C ALA A 63 7.98 -8.15 33.70
N GLU A 64 8.75 -7.84 34.73
CA GLU A 64 10.06 -7.19 34.60
C GLU A 64 10.97 -8.00 33.65
N GLY A 65 11.52 -7.34 32.62
CA GLY A 65 12.36 -7.96 31.59
C GLY A 65 11.60 -8.74 30.52
N SER A 66 10.26 -8.78 30.59
CA SER A 66 9.40 -9.39 29.56
C SER A 66 8.87 -8.35 28.57
N THR A 67 8.42 -8.81 27.41
CA THR A 67 7.71 -7.99 26.42
C THR A 67 6.32 -8.56 26.21
N TYR A 68 5.34 -7.68 26.00
CA TYR A 68 4.01 -8.09 25.54
C TYR A 68 3.89 -7.78 24.06
N ARG A 69 3.62 -8.81 23.24
CA ARG A 69 3.44 -8.64 21.79
C ARG A 69 1.99 -8.88 21.42
N PRO A 70 1.21 -7.82 21.22
CA PRO A 70 -0.13 -7.96 20.67
C PRO A 70 -0.10 -8.75 19.35
N TYR A 71 -1.09 -9.63 19.14
CA TYR A 71 -1.16 -10.44 17.94
C TYR A 71 -2.60 -10.78 17.57
N PHE A 72 -3.26 -9.88 16.84
CA PHE A 72 -4.59 -10.07 16.29
C PHE A 72 -4.43 -10.35 14.79
N ASN A 73 -4.55 -11.58 14.35
CA ASN A 73 -4.31 -11.97 12.96
C ASN A 73 -5.58 -11.90 12.10
N ASP A 74 -5.42 -11.98 10.77
CA ASP A 74 -6.53 -11.89 9.79
C ASP A 74 -7.70 -12.87 10.06
N ALA A 75 -7.47 -13.98 10.77
CA ALA A 75 -8.50 -14.97 11.09
C ALA A 75 -9.38 -14.55 12.27
N VAL A 76 -8.95 -13.57 13.04
CA VAL A 76 -9.64 -13.11 14.24
C VAL A 76 -9.52 -11.59 14.33
N SER A 77 -10.41 -10.89 13.61
CA SER A 77 -10.58 -9.44 13.79
C SER A 77 -11.26 -9.17 15.14
N ASP A 78 -10.66 -8.28 15.95
CA ASP A 78 -11.29 -7.83 17.19
C ASP A 78 -11.89 -6.44 17.01
N THR A 79 -13.19 -6.43 16.75
CA THR A 79 -13.95 -5.19 16.60
C THR A 79 -14.28 -4.51 17.94
N SER A 80 -13.92 -5.13 19.07
CA SER A 80 -14.18 -4.55 20.40
C SER A 80 -13.13 -3.51 20.82
N ILE A 81 -12.01 -3.37 20.10
CA ILE A 81 -11.00 -2.36 20.40
C ILE A 81 -11.42 -0.99 19.85
N ALA A 82 -11.64 -0.01 20.73
CA ALA A 82 -11.95 1.37 20.38
C ALA A 82 -10.70 2.27 20.35
N SER A 83 -9.73 2.05 21.24
CA SER A 83 -8.43 2.73 21.20
C SER A 83 -7.33 1.89 21.83
N VAL A 84 -6.08 2.24 21.48
CA VAL A 84 -4.87 1.68 22.09
C VAL A 84 -3.97 2.81 22.56
N SER A 85 -3.55 2.75 23.82
CA SER A 85 -2.59 3.66 24.44
C SER A 85 -1.54 2.89 25.23
N GLY A 86 -0.52 3.57 25.74
CA GLY A 86 0.51 2.96 26.57
C GLY A 86 1.45 4.00 27.14
N THR A 87 2.24 3.61 28.14
CA THR A 87 3.26 4.44 28.73
C THR A 87 4.53 3.65 29.01
N GLY A 88 5.69 4.33 29.01
CA GLY A 88 6.99 3.71 29.28
C GLY A 88 7.62 3.05 28.05
N GLY A 89 8.81 2.50 28.19
CA GLY A 89 9.64 1.99 27.11
C GLY A 89 9.00 0.84 26.30
N SER A 90 9.64 0.48 25.21
CA SER A 90 9.14 -0.45 24.21
C SER A 90 8.62 -1.78 24.79
N GLN A 91 7.33 -2.00 24.63
CA GLN A 91 6.68 -3.25 25.01
C GLN A 91 6.58 -4.24 23.84
N LEU A 92 6.79 -3.75 22.62
CA LEU A 92 6.55 -4.54 21.40
C LEU A 92 7.76 -5.39 21.00
N GLY A 93 8.95 -5.14 21.59
CA GLY A 93 10.20 -5.76 21.15
C GLY A 93 10.56 -5.34 19.72
N THR A 94 11.08 -6.28 18.92
CA THR A 94 11.54 -5.97 17.55
C THR A 94 10.49 -6.22 16.47
N THR A 95 9.28 -6.68 16.81
CA THR A 95 8.21 -6.94 15.83
C THR A 95 6.83 -6.56 16.38
N ALA A 96 6.09 -5.82 15.59
CA ALA A 96 4.67 -5.51 15.78
C ALA A 96 3.79 -6.23 14.74
N GLU A 97 4.31 -7.30 14.14
CA GLU A 97 3.59 -8.06 13.11
C GLU A 97 2.21 -8.51 13.60
N ASN A 98 1.16 -8.16 12.85
CA ASN A 98 -0.25 -8.43 13.14
C ASN A 98 -0.74 -7.89 14.49
N ALA A 99 -0.08 -6.88 15.08
CA ALA A 99 -0.38 -6.44 16.46
C ALA A 99 -1.84 -6.02 16.67
N TRP A 100 -2.43 -5.30 15.71
CA TRP A 100 -3.83 -4.83 15.79
C TRP A 100 -4.60 -5.06 14.48
N THR A 101 -4.25 -6.11 13.75
CA THR A 101 -4.92 -6.47 12.51
C THR A 101 -6.42 -6.66 12.72
N GLY A 102 -7.24 -5.94 11.95
CA GLY A 102 -8.69 -6.08 11.93
C GLY A 102 -9.44 -5.34 13.06
N ALA A 103 -8.75 -4.51 13.85
CA ALA A 103 -9.38 -3.65 14.85
C ALA A 103 -10.16 -2.50 14.16
N SER A 104 -11.24 -2.84 13.46
CA SER A 104 -11.96 -1.92 12.56
C SER A 104 -12.69 -0.79 13.28
N ASN A 105 -13.00 -0.94 14.57
CA ASN A 105 -13.62 0.09 15.39
C ASN A 105 -12.60 0.97 16.13
N MET A 106 -11.30 0.68 16.00
CA MET A 106 -10.26 1.52 16.60
C MET A 106 -10.27 2.91 15.95
N THR A 107 -10.54 3.93 16.76
CA THR A 107 -10.61 5.34 16.33
C THR A 107 -9.36 6.12 16.67
N SER A 108 -8.52 5.64 17.60
CA SER A 108 -7.27 6.28 17.99
C SER A 108 -6.19 5.28 18.39
N PHE A 109 -4.95 5.68 18.12
CA PHE A 109 -3.73 5.00 18.51
C PHE A 109 -2.76 6.04 19.09
N SER A 110 -2.17 5.78 20.29
CA SER A 110 -1.33 6.76 20.98
C SER A 110 0.09 6.80 20.41
N SER A 111 0.65 8.02 20.31
CA SER A 111 2.07 8.25 20.03
C SER A 111 2.99 7.86 21.19
N ASP A 112 2.46 7.64 22.40
CA ASP A 112 3.26 7.33 23.60
C ASP A 112 3.73 5.86 23.62
N ILE A 113 3.20 5.03 22.70
CA ILE A 113 3.65 3.66 22.52
C ILE A 113 5.03 3.68 21.85
N ASP A 114 6.03 3.19 22.56
CA ASP A 114 7.40 3.12 22.04
C ASP A 114 7.53 2.03 20.96
N THR A 115 7.74 2.46 19.74
CA THR A 115 7.95 1.63 18.56
C THR A 115 9.39 1.67 18.04
N SER A 116 10.29 2.38 18.72
CA SER A 116 11.66 2.68 18.27
C SER A 116 12.53 1.45 17.99
N ALA A 117 12.27 0.32 18.69
CA ALA A 117 13.00 -0.94 18.48
C ALA A 117 12.34 -1.84 17.41
N VAL A 118 11.16 -1.49 16.89
CA VAL A 118 10.41 -2.35 15.96
C VAL A 118 11.02 -2.29 14.57
N THR A 119 11.43 -3.43 14.04
CA THR A 119 11.96 -3.57 12.66
C THR A 119 10.94 -4.14 11.68
N ASN A 120 9.93 -4.86 12.18
CA ASN A 120 8.89 -5.50 11.37
C ASN A 120 7.48 -5.01 11.76
N PHE A 121 6.89 -4.20 10.89
CA PHE A 121 5.54 -3.66 11.02
C PHE A 121 4.52 -4.39 10.11
N THR A 122 4.83 -5.58 9.62
CA THR A 122 3.94 -6.32 8.72
C THR A 122 2.53 -6.45 9.30
N LYS A 123 1.52 -5.92 8.57
CA LYS A 123 0.09 -5.95 8.91
C LYS A 123 -0.26 -5.37 10.30
N THR A 124 0.58 -4.53 10.89
CA THR A 124 0.39 -4.04 12.26
C THR A 124 -0.99 -3.43 12.49
N TRP A 125 -1.43 -2.53 11.59
CA TRP A 125 -2.75 -1.87 11.65
C TRP A 125 -3.63 -2.22 10.45
N LYS A 126 -3.36 -3.34 9.78
CA LYS A 126 -4.18 -3.75 8.64
C LYS A 126 -5.66 -3.86 9.03
N GLY A 127 -6.55 -3.21 8.28
CA GLY A 127 -8.00 -3.25 8.52
C GLY A 127 -8.50 -2.38 9.68
N CYS A 128 -7.65 -1.50 10.26
CA CYS A 128 -8.10 -0.53 11.26
C CYS A 128 -8.87 0.61 10.58
N SER A 129 -10.02 0.31 10.00
CA SER A 129 -10.79 1.23 9.15
C SER A 129 -11.46 2.38 9.92
N GLY A 130 -11.55 2.29 11.25
CA GLY A 130 -12.06 3.37 12.10
C GLY A 130 -11.05 4.50 12.35
N LEU A 131 -9.75 4.26 12.12
CA LEU A 131 -8.73 5.31 12.26
C LEU A 131 -8.92 6.37 11.17
N THR A 132 -9.18 7.62 11.58
CA THR A 132 -9.32 8.76 10.67
C THR A 132 -8.02 9.53 10.48
N SER A 133 -7.09 9.40 11.41
CA SER A 133 -5.72 9.93 11.38
C SER A 133 -4.76 8.94 12.02
N PHE A 134 -3.47 9.10 11.76
CA PHE A 134 -2.43 8.28 12.36
C PHE A 134 -1.42 9.16 13.11
N PRO A 135 -0.97 8.78 14.33
CA PRO A 135 -0.06 9.59 15.12
C PRO A 135 1.37 9.55 14.57
N LEU A 136 2.17 10.55 14.98
CA LEU A 136 3.62 10.52 14.79
C LEU A 136 4.22 9.53 15.80
N ILE A 137 4.66 8.38 15.32
CA ILE A 137 5.39 7.35 16.07
C ILE A 137 6.79 7.19 15.51
N ASP A 138 7.70 6.66 16.32
CA ASP A 138 9.06 6.33 15.86
C ASP A 138 9.06 5.00 15.10
N ILE A 139 9.30 5.05 13.80
CA ILE A 139 9.45 3.89 12.92
C ILE A 139 10.85 3.79 12.32
N THR A 140 11.81 4.57 12.82
CA THR A 140 13.15 4.70 12.23
C THR A 140 13.94 3.39 12.14
N SER A 141 13.67 2.42 13.02
CA SER A 141 14.25 1.05 12.92
C SER A 141 13.51 0.14 11.94
N GLY A 142 12.37 0.58 11.41
CA GLY A 142 11.48 -0.23 10.56
C GLY A 142 12.08 -0.53 9.19
N THR A 143 12.13 -1.80 8.83
CA THR A 143 12.58 -2.27 7.50
C THR A 143 11.46 -2.91 6.69
N PHE A 144 10.47 -3.54 7.35
CA PHE A 144 9.37 -4.26 6.70
C PHE A 144 8.02 -3.64 7.05
N PHE A 145 7.36 -3.05 6.02
CA PHE A 145 6.06 -2.42 6.15
C PHE A 145 4.99 -3.11 5.27
N ASN A 146 5.08 -4.45 5.13
CA ASN A 146 4.15 -5.18 4.28
C ASN A 146 2.70 -5.09 4.81
N ALA A 147 1.80 -4.50 4.03
CA ALA A 147 0.39 -4.31 4.36
C ALA A 147 0.13 -3.63 5.72
N THR A 148 1.07 -2.80 6.20
CA THR A 148 1.06 -2.22 7.56
C THR A 148 -0.24 -1.47 7.85
N TRP A 149 -0.68 -0.61 6.95
CA TRP A 149 -1.94 0.16 7.03
C TRP A 149 -2.95 -0.24 5.95
N ALA A 150 -2.79 -1.44 5.35
CA ALA A 150 -3.72 -1.88 4.32
C ALA A 150 -5.16 -1.86 4.85
N GLN A 151 -6.12 -1.37 4.04
CA GLN A 151 -7.54 -1.28 4.38
C GLN A 151 -7.88 -0.34 5.55
N CYS A 152 -6.98 0.59 5.93
CA CYS A 152 -7.31 1.70 6.82
C CYS A 152 -8.09 2.77 6.04
N SER A 153 -9.31 2.46 5.67
CA SER A 153 -10.14 3.27 4.77
C SER A 153 -10.62 4.59 5.39
N GLY A 154 -10.53 4.72 6.71
CA GLY A 154 -10.90 5.94 7.45
C GLY A 154 -9.89 7.07 7.34
N PHE A 155 -8.63 6.79 6.99
CA PHE A 155 -7.61 7.84 6.85
C PHE A 155 -8.00 8.85 5.78
N THR A 156 -7.98 10.14 6.14
CA THR A 156 -8.12 11.25 5.19
C THR A 156 -6.77 11.84 4.80
N GLU A 157 -5.78 11.68 5.67
CA GLU A 157 -4.38 12.06 5.48
C GLU A 157 -3.47 11.02 6.15
N PHE A 158 -2.21 10.97 5.75
CA PHE A 158 -1.18 10.15 6.37
C PHE A 158 -0.05 11.05 6.86
N PRO A 159 0.53 10.83 8.05
CA PRO A 159 1.60 11.69 8.60
C PRO A 159 2.94 11.48 7.88
N VAL A 160 3.81 12.48 7.98
CA VAL A 160 5.21 12.34 7.55
C VAL A 160 5.96 11.55 8.61
N LEU A 161 6.19 10.26 8.35
CA LEU A 161 7.02 9.37 9.17
C LEU A 161 8.36 9.13 8.49
N ASP A 162 9.37 8.74 9.26
CA ASP A 162 10.71 8.44 8.75
C ASP A 162 10.80 7.00 8.24
N PHE A 163 10.81 6.84 6.91
CA PHE A 163 10.95 5.58 6.21
C PHE A 163 12.37 5.33 5.68
N SER A 164 13.37 6.09 6.12
CA SER A 164 14.75 6.03 5.56
C SER A 164 15.37 4.63 5.57
N ASN A 165 14.99 3.76 6.51
CA ASN A 165 15.44 2.38 6.60
C ASN A 165 14.44 1.35 6.00
N ALA A 166 13.31 1.81 5.45
CA ALA A 166 12.32 0.92 4.86
C ALA A 166 12.83 0.31 3.55
N THR A 167 12.77 -1.01 3.44
CA THR A 167 13.17 -1.72 2.21
C THR A 167 11.98 -2.28 1.43
N LEU A 168 10.87 -2.56 2.11
CA LEU A 168 9.66 -3.14 1.53
C LEU A 168 8.42 -2.35 1.95
N LEU A 169 7.69 -1.81 0.97
CA LEU A 169 6.38 -1.17 1.14
C LEU A 169 5.26 -1.98 0.45
N TYR A 170 5.44 -3.31 0.33
CA TYR A 170 4.44 -4.17 -0.31
C TYR A 170 3.05 -3.98 0.32
N ALA A 171 2.08 -3.49 -0.48
CA ALA A 171 0.70 -3.25 -0.06
C ALA A 171 0.53 -2.34 1.18
N ALA A 172 1.52 -1.49 1.53
CA ALA A 172 1.54 -0.77 2.81
C ALA A 172 0.28 0.06 3.07
N TRP A 173 -0.27 0.73 2.06
CA TRP A 173 -1.53 1.52 2.12
C TRP A 173 -2.60 0.97 1.17
N ASN A 174 -2.53 -0.31 0.80
CA ASN A 174 -3.52 -0.94 -0.08
C ASN A 174 -4.94 -0.74 0.47
N GLY A 175 -5.86 -0.18 -0.32
CA GLY A 175 -7.25 0.02 0.07
C GLY A 175 -7.50 1.16 1.07
N CYS A 176 -6.54 2.07 1.28
CA CYS A 176 -6.76 3.30 2.06
C CYS A 176 -7.57 4.29 1.23
N THR A 177 -8.85 4.03 1.06
CA THR A 177 -9.74 4.75 0.12
C THR A 177 -10.02 6.20 0.48
N GLY A 178 -9.82 6.58 1.75
CA GLY A 178 -10.09 7.94 2.24
C GLY A 178 -8.93 8.91 2.07
N ILE A 179 -7.69 8.44 1.82
CA ILE A 179 -6.52 9.31 1.65
C ILE A 179 -6.70 10.17 0.39
N ILE A 180 -6.69 11.50 0.57
CA ILE A 180 -6.86 12.48 -0.52
C ILE A 180 -5.50 12.90 -1.10
N THR A 181 -4.51 13.11 -0.22
CA THR A 181 -3.13 13.46 -0.57
C THR A 181 -2.17 12.58 0.21
N PHE A 182 -1.07 12.17 -0.43
CA PHE A 182 -0.03 11.38 0.23
C PHE A 182 1.16 12.29 0.57
N PRO A 183 1.80 12.17 1.75
CA PRO A 183 2.92 13.02 2.14
C PRO A 183 4.20 12.68 1.39
N LEU A 184 5.11 13.65 1.34
CA LEU A 184 6.49 13.39 0.90
C LEU A 184 7.24 12.68 2.04
N ILE A 185 7.57 11.42 1.84
CA ILE A 185 8.33 10.57 2.77
C ILE A 185 9.65 10.11 2.11
N ASP A 186 10.65 9.77 2.90
CA ASP A 186 11.90 9.20 2.39
C ASP A 186 11.69 7.73 2.00
N THR A 187 11.79 7.43 0.72
CA THR A 187 11.68 6.08 0.16
C THR A 187 12.96 5.62 -0.54
N SER A 188 14.07 6.32 -0.31
CA SER A 188 15.35 6.11 -1.01
C SER A 188 15.94 4.70 -0.84
N SER A 189 15.60 3.98 0.24
CA SER A 189 16.03 2.58 0.47
C SER A 189 15.03 1.53 -0.02
N VAL A 190 13.87 1.93 -0.53
CA VAL A 190 12.79 1.01 -0.90
C VAL A 190 13.04 0.37 -2.26
N THR A 191 13.00 -0.95 -2.30
CA THR A 191 13.17 -1.72 -3.55
C THR A 191 11.87 -2.30 -4.10
N ASN A 192 10.85 -2.48 -3.27
CA ASN A 192 9.57 -3.08 -3.66
C ASN A 192 8.37 -2.21 -3.26
N PHE A 193 7.73 -1.61 -4.28
CA PHE A 193 6.52 -0.79 -4.16
C PHE A 193 5.24 -1.54 -4.58
N SER A 194 5.30 -2.87 -4.79
CA SER A 194 4.15 -3.61 -5.31
C SER A 194 2.90 -3.42 -4.44
N ASN A 195 1.78 -3.08 -5.07
CA ASN A 195 0.48 -2.83 -4.45
C ASN A 195 0.45 -1.71 -3.38
N ALA A 196 1.51 -0.90 -3.21
CA ALA A 196 1.69 0.00 -2.08
C ALA A 196 0.48 0.93 -1.86
N TRP A 197 -0.06 1.52 -2.92
CA TRP A 197 -1.24 2.41 -2.90
C TRP A 197 -2.41 1.85 -3.72
N GLN A 198 -2.41 0.54 -4.01
CA GLN A 198 -3.50 -0.06 -4.77
C GLN A 198 -4.85 0.24 -4.11
N GLY A 199 -5.82 0.70 -4.89
CA GLY A 199 -7.18 0.97 -4.40
C GLY A 199 -7.32 2.22 -3.54
N CYS A 200 -6.32 3.12 -3.49
CA CYS A 200 -6.45 4.44 -2.87
C CYS A 200 -7.31 5.36 -3.75
N THR A 201 -8.61 5.07 -3.82
CA THR A 201 -9.54 5.72 -4.75
C THR A 201 -9.76 7.21 -4.49
N GLY A 202 -9.55 7.67 -3.24
CA GLY A 202 -9.64 9.08 -2.85
C GLY A 202 -8.43 9.93 -3.24
N LEU A 203 -7.30 9.28 -3.58
CA LEU A 203 -6.04 9.97 -3.87
C LEU A 203 -6.15 10.80 -5.16
N THR A 204 -6.02 12.14 -5.03
CA THR A 204 -6.17 13.08 -6.16
C THR A 204 -4.86 13.51 -6.79
N SER A 205 -3.77 13.47 -6.02
CA SER A 205 -2.41 13.77 -6.44
C SER A 205 -1.41 12.89 -5.71
N PHE A 206 -0.23 12.69 -6.30
CA PHE A 206 0.85 11.89 -5.71
C PHE A 206 2.14 12.72 -5.64
N PRO A 207 2.93 12.64 -4.55
CA PRO A 207 4.18 13.40 -4.41
C PRO A 207 5.30 12.80 -5.27
N VAL A 208 6.37 13.58 -5.51
CA VAL A 208 7.59 13.09 -6.13
C VAL A 208 8.43 12.38 -5.06
N LEU A 209 8.20 11.09 -4.87
CA LEU A 209 9.00 10.26 -3.97
C LEU A 209 10.33 9.86 -4.64
N ASP A 210 11.37 9.59 -3.84
CA ASP A 210 12.58 8.94 -4.35
C ASP A 210 12.29 7.46 -4.60
N THR A 211 12.24 7.09 -5.86
CA THR A 211 11.98 5.70 -6.31
C THR A 211 13.18 5.10 -7.05
N SER A 212 14.34 5.75 -6.97
CA SER A 212 15.56 5.39 -7.74
C SER A 212 16.06 3.96 -7.50
N ASN A 213 15.83 3.39 -6.31
CA ASN A 213 16.15 2.00 -5.97
C ASN A 213 14.98 1.02 -6.20
N GLY A 214 13.83 1.50 -6.65
CA GLY A 214 12.64 0.69 -6.89
C GLY A 214 12.79 -0.25 -8.08
N THR A 215 12.76 -1.55 -7.84
CA THR A 215 12.89 -2.57 -8.90
C THR A 215 11.55 -3.09 -9.41
N THR A 216 10.48 -2.95 -8.62
CA THR A 216 9.14 -3.45 -8.98
C THR A 216 8.03 -2.52 -8.49
N PHE A 217 7.11 -2.22 -9.41
CA PHE A 217 5.92 -1.38 -9.21
C PHE A 217 4.63 -2.14 -9.55
N VAL A 218 4.60 -3.46 -9.40
CA VAL A 218 3.42 -4.27 -9.72
C VAL A 218 2.19 -3.73 -8.99
N ALA A 219 1.18 -3.28 -9.74
CA ALA A 219 -0.09 -2.76 -9.21
C ALA A 219 0.05 -1.61 -8.17
N SER A 220 1.16 -0.86 -8.15
CA SER A 220 1.44 0.13 -7.09
C SER A 220 0.36 1.18 -6.94
N TRP A 221 -0.17 1.71 -8.04
CA TRP A 221 -1.28 2.68 -8.07
C TRP A 221 -2.52 2.12 -8.76
N ARG A 222 -2.61 0.80 -8.93
CA ARG A 222 -3.78 0.17 -9.53
C ARG A 222 -5.06 0.60 -8.79
N ASP A 223 -6.12 0.89 -9.54
CA ASP A 223 -7.43 1.31 -9.05
C ASP A 223 -7.41 2.67 -8.28
N CYS A 224 -6.35 3.51 -8.41
CA CYS A 224 -6.32 4.88 -7.89
C CYS A 224 -7.13 5.80 -8.82
N SER A 225 -8.43 5.62 -8.87
CA SER A 225 -9.33 6.29 -9.83
C SER A 225 -9.46 7.80 -9.61
N GLY A 226 -9.13 8.31 -8.41
CA GLY A 226 -9.13 9.73 -8.09
C GLY A 226 -7.93 10.52 -8.63
N LEU A 227 -6.81 9.84 -9.00
CA LEU A 227 -5.62 10.52 -9.52
C LEU A 227 -5.94 11.20 -10.86
N THR A 228 -5.74 12.52 -10.91
CA THR A 228 -5.94 13.32 -12.14
C THR A 228 -4.66 13.55 -12.92
N SER A 229 -3.51 13.43 -12.27
CA SER A 229 -2.16 13.53 -12.84
C SER A 229 -1.22 12.58 -12.11
N PHE A 230 -0.11 12.24 -12.75
CA PHE A 230 0.96 11.43 -12.16
C PHE A 230 2.29 12.18 -12.23
N PRO A 231 3.12 12.19 -11.17
CA PRO A 231 4.40 12.90 -11.16
C PRO A 231 5.47 12.19 -12.00
N VAL A 232 6.53 12.89 -12.33
CA VAL A 232 7.75 12.28 -12.88
C VAL A 232 8.53 11.67 -11.72
N LEU A 233 8.54 10.33 -11.65
CA LEU A 233 9.33 9.55 -10.71
C LEU A 233 10.55 8.96 -11.40
N ASP A 234 11.62 8.70 -10.65
CA ASP A 234 12.76 7.93 -11.17
C ASP A 234 12.37 6.44 -11.21
N THR A 235 12.24 5.90 -12.41
CA THR A 235 11.91 4.50 -12.66
C THR A 235 13.06 3.74 -13.33
N SER A 236 14.25 4.34 -13.39
CA SER A 236 15.40 3.83 -14.13
C SER A 236 15.90 2.45 -13.66
N SER A 237 15.72 2.10 -12.37
CA SER A 237 16.08 0.77 -11.83
C SER A 237 14.98 -0.29 -11.98
N ALA A 238 13.78 0.11 -12.43
CA ALA A 238 12.61 -0.77 -12.39
C ALA A 238 12.52 -1.66 -13.63
N THR A 239 12.18 -2.92 -13.40
CA THR A 239 12.00 -3.92 -14.46
C THR A 239 10.56 -4.39 -14.61
N ASN A 240 9.72 -4.22 -13.60
CA ASN A 240 8.38 -4.80 -13.57
C ASN A 240 7.29 -3.77 -13.27
N PHE A 241 6.44 -3.53 -14.28
CA PHE A 241 5.34 -2.56 -14.27
C PHE A 241 3.96 -3.21 -14.50
N VAL A 242 3.78 -4.49 -14.18
CA VAL A 242 2.50 -5.19 -14.38
C VAL A 242 1.39 -4.48 -13.62
N SER A 243 0.35 -4.05 -14.34
CA SER A 243 -0.85 -3.40 -13.80
C SER A 243 -0.58 -2.13 -12.96
N THR A 244 0.56 -1.48 -13.11
CA THR A 244 1.03 -0.39 -12.21
C THR A 244 0.02 0.74 -12.06
N TRP A 245 -0.55 1.24 -13.17
CA TRP A 245 -1.57 2.29 -13.22
C TRP A 245 -2.91 1.79 -13.72
N ARG A 246 -3.14 0.47 -13.72
CA ARG A 246 -4.40 -0.09 -14.20
C ARG A 246 -5.59 0.56 -13.48
N SER A 247 -6.62 0.93 -14.22
CA SER A 247 -7.85 1.57 -13.71
C SER A 247 -7.63 2.93 -13.01
N CYS A 248 -6.50 3.62 -13.26
CA CYS A 248 -6.34 5.02 -12.88
C CYS A 248 -7.17 5.90 -13.84
N SER A 249 -8.49 5.82 -13.71
CA SER A 249 -9.43 6.39 -14.68
C SER A 249 -9.48 7.92 -14.72
N GLY A 250 -8.90 8.60 -13.70
CA GLY A 250 -8.83 10.06 -13.65
C GLY A 250 -7.63 10.67 -14.40
N ILE A 251 -6.57 9.90 -14.67
CA ILE A 251 -5.36 10.41 -15.34
C ILE A 251 -5.67 10.72 -16.81
N THR A 252 -5.41 11.96 -17.23
CA THR A 252 -5.64 12.42 -18.62
C THR A 252 -4.36 12.45 -19.46
N THR A 253 -3.21 12.71 -18.81
CA THR A 253 -1.90 12.82 -19.44
C THR A 253 -0.89 12.01 -18.64
N PHE A 254 -0.12 11.16 -19.31
CA PHE A 254 0.94 10.40 -18.66
C PHE A 254 2.29 11.12 -18.79
N PRO A 255 3.13 11.17 -17.74
CA PRO A 255 4.42 11.85 -17.77
C PRO A 255 5.47 11.02 -18.54
N SER A 256 6.58 11.67 -18.89
CA SER A 256 7.75 10.97 -19.43
C SER A 256 8.55 10.35 -18.28
N LEU A 257 8.43 9.03 -18.13
CA LEU A 257 9.22 8.22 -17.19
C LEU A 257 10.30 7.46 -17.94
N ASP A 258 11.38 7.09 -17.23
CA ASP A 258 12.43 6.22 -17.78
C ASP A 258 12.00 4.75 -17.64
N PHE A 259 11.72 4.11 -18.77
CA PHE A 259 11.40 2.68 -18.86
C PHE A 259 12.50 1.86 -19.56
N SER A 260 13.69 2.42 -19.73
CA SER A 260 14.77 1.79 -20.46
C SER A 260 15.16 0.40 -19.91
N ASN A 261 15.01 0.16 -18.60
CA ASN A 261 15.22 -1.15 -17.98
C ASN A 261 13.93 -1.98 -17.81
N GLY A 262 12.77 -1.43 -18.15
CA GLY A 262 11.48 -2.08 -18.01
C GLY A 262 11.32 -3.28 -18.94
N THR A 263 11.01 -4.45 -18.39
CA THR A 263 10.83 -5.69 -19.18
C THR A 263 9.38 -6.11 -19.34
N THR A 264 8.52 -5.82 -18.37
CA THR A 264 7.12 -6.25 -18.44
C THR A 264 6.14 -5.13 -18.06
N PHE A 265 5.17 -4.91 -18.94
CA PHE A 265 4.16 -3.84 -18.88
C PHE A 265 2.72 -4.39 -19.04
N VAL A 266 2.49 -5.65 -18.69
CA VAL A 266 1.16 -6.27 -18.86
C VAL A 266 0.10 -5.46 -18.11
N ALA A 267 -0.92 -5.00 -18.85
CA ALA A 267 -2.05 -4.23 -18.33
C ALA A 267 -1.67 -2.95 -17.56
N SER A 268 -0.47 -2.36 -17.80
CA SER A 268 0.05 -1.25 -16.99
C SER A 268 -0.87 -0.02 -16.97
N TRP A 269 -1.46 0.34 -18.10
CA TRP A 269 -2.40 1.47 -18.24
C TRP A 269 -3.82 0.99 -18.64
N ARG A 270 -4.08 -0.30 -18.53
CA ARG A 270 -5.40 -0.86 -18.88
C ARG A 270 -6.49 -0.15 -18.06
N GLU A 271 -7.59 0.19 -18.73
CA GLU A 271 -8.75 0.82 -18.10
C GLU A 271 -8.48 2.25 -17.56
N CYS A 272 -7.39 2.91 -18.00
CA CYS A 272 -7.19 4.36 -17.80
C CYS A 272 -8.12 5.13 -18.75
N SER A 273 -9.41 5.14 -18.48
CA SER A 273 -10.46 5.55 -19.43
C SER A 273 -10.46 7.04 -19.81
N SER A 274 -9.76 7.88 -19.04
CA SER A 274 -9.56 9.31 -19.37
C SER A 274 -8.19 9.63 -20.00
N LEU A 275 -7.31 8.62 -20.14
CA LEU A 275 -5.95 8.83 -20.66
C LEU A 275 -5.97 9.11 -22.15
N THR A 276 -5.76 10.38 -22.50
CA THR A 276 -5.75 10.85 -23.90
C THR A 276 -4.35 11.08 -24.44
N THR A 277 -3.42 11.54 -23.57
CA THR A 277 -2.06 11.91 -23.96
C THR A 277 -1.05 10.97 -23.36
N PHE A 278 -0.29 10.31 -24.22
CA PHE A 278 0.81 9.41 -23.86
C PHE A 278 2.07 9.80 -24.65
N PRO A 279 3.24 10.00 -23.98
CA PRO A 279 4.47 10.43 -24.63
C PRO A 279 5.16 9.28 -25.38
N SER A 280 6.17 9.63 -26.20
CA SER A 280 7.16 8.65 -26.66
C SER A 280 8.09 8.30 -25.51
N LEU A 281 8.33 7.01 -25.27
CA LEU A 281 9.14 6.50 -24.16
C LEU A 281 10.10 5.41 -24.65
N ASP A 282 11.20 5.21 -23.92
CA ASP A 282 12.12 4.14 -24.21
C ASP A 282 11.61 2.80 -23.63
N PHE A 283 11.23 1.90 -24.49
CA PHE A 283 10.82 0.53 -24.16
C PHE A 283 11.80 -0.52 -24.68
N SER A 284 13.08 -0.15 -24.91
CA SER A 284 14.06 -0.99 -25.61
C SER A 284 14.26 -2.39 -24.99
N ASN A 285 14.07 -2.54 -23.69
CA ASN A 285 14.14 -3.82 -23.00
C ASN A 285 12.77 -4.49 -22.75
N GLY A 286 11.68 -3.90 -23.24
CA GLY A 286 10.33 -4.41 -23.05
C GLY A 286 10.04 -5.69 -23.83
N THR A 287 9.60 -6.74 -23.13
CA THR A 287 9.31 -8.05 -23.72
C THR A 287 7.84 -8.49 -23.59
N ASN A 288 7.04 -7.75 -22.81
CA ASN A 288 5.65 -8.11 -22.60
C ASN A 288 4.75 -6.88 -22.40
N PHE A 289 3.82 -6.65 -23.34
CA PHE A 289 2.88 -5.51 -23.37
C PHE A 289 1.42 -5.97 -23.46
N GLY A 290 1.10 -7.18 -23.02
CA GLY A 290 -0.24 -7.73 -23.10
C GLY A 290 -1.28 -6.83 -22.44
N ASN A 291 -2.28 -6.36 -23.19
CA ASN A 291 -3.37 -5.49 -22.72
C ASN A 291 -2.93 -4.13 -22.12
N SER A 292 -1.74 -3.63 -22.42
CA SER A 292 -1.16 -2.48 -21.71
C SER A 292 -2.02 -1.22 -21.77
N TRP A 293 -2.62 -0.91 -22.93
CA TRP A 293 -3.45 0.29 -23.13
C TRP A 293 -4.90 -0.05 -23.54
N VAL A 294 -5.39 -1.22 -23.17
CA VAL A 294 -6.77 -1.61 -23.45
C VAL A 294 -7.74 -0.75 -22.65
N ASN A 295 -8.81 -0.27 -23.29
CA ASN A 295 -9.85 0.57 -22.70
C ASN A 295 -9.34 1.94 -22.16
N CYS A 296 -8.42 2.56 -22.90
CA CYS A 296 -8.04 3.97 -22.69
C CYS A 296 -8.83 4.91 -23.62
N ALA A 297 -8.43 6.18 -23.68
CA ALA A 297 -8.99 7.22 -24.56
C ALA A 297 -7.92 7.87 -25.46
N LEU A 298 -6.89 7.13 -25.84
CA LEU A 298 -5.69 7.61 -26.52
C LEU A 298 -6.00 8.28 -27.85
N THR A 299 -5.42 9.47 -28.07
CA THR A 299 -5.44 10.17 -29.36
C THR A 299 -4.60 9.41 -30.41
N ALA A 300 -4.81 9.74 -31.69
CA ALA A 300 -4.00 9.19 -32.79
C ALA A 300 -2.50 9.48 -32.59
N GLN A 301 -2.15 10.68 -32.09
CA GLN A 301 -0.75 11.03 -31.77
C GLN A 301 -0.18 10.15 -30.65
N SER A 302 -0.97 9.85 -29.61
CA SER A 302 -0.52 8.98 -28.53
C SER A 302 -0.33 7.54 -29.00
N ILE A 303 -1.16 7.04 -29.92
CA ILE A 303 -0.97 5.75 -30.58
C ILE A 303 0.33 5.76 -31.41
N GLU A 304 0.57 6.83 -32.18
CA GLU A 304 1.83 7.00 -32.92
C GLU A 304 3.04 6.94 -31.99
N ASN A 305 3.02 7.72 -30.89
CA ASN A 305 4.09 7.74 -29.92
C ASN A 305 4.38 6.33 -29.35
N ILE A 306 3.36 5.55 -29.04
CA ILE A 306 3.48 4.17 -28.54
C ILE A 306 4.08 3.26 -29.61
N LEU A 307 3.50 3.23 -30.83
CA LEU A 307 3.92 2.33 -31.88
C LEU A 307 5.35 2.62 -32.35
N THR A 308 5.72 3.88 -32.54
CA THR A 308 7.09 4.26 -32.93
C THR A 308 8.11 3.96 -31.83
N SER A 309 7.74 4.14 -30.57
CA SER A 309 8.61 3.77 -29.42
C SER A 309 8.85 2.24 -29.39
N LEU A 310 7.82 1.44 -29.66
CA LEU A 310 7.91 -0.02 -29.67
C LEU A 310 8.60 -0.54 -30.94
N ASP A 311 8.47 0.14 -32.08
CA ASP A 311 9.14 -0.26 -33.31
C ASP A 311 10.68 -0.20 -33.22
N THR A 312 11.20 0.70 -32.40
CA THR A 312 12.65 0.78 -32.09
C THR A 312 13.11 -0.37 -31.19
N ASN A 313 12.16 -1.06 -30.51
CA ASN A 313 12.45 -2.24 -29.70
C ASN A 313 12.87 -3.43 -30.59
N GLY A 314 13.96 -4.10 -30.26
CA GLY A 314 14.45 -5.27 -30.99
C GLY A 314 13.66 -6.55 -30.77
N ALA A 315 12.63 -6.55 -29.93
CA ALA A 315 11.85 -7.73 -29.58
C ALA A 315 10.93 -8.18 -30.70
N SER A 316 10.62 -9.49 -30.73
CA SER A 316 9.72 -10.12 -31.71
C SER A 316 8.69 -11.01 -31.01
N ASN A 317 7.59 -11.33 -31.73
CA ASN A 317 6.54 -12.25 -31.28
C ASN A 317 5.85 -11.80 -29.98
N ILE A 318 5.62 -10.49 -29.82
CA ILE A 318 4.98 -9.90 -28.62
C ILE A 318 3.50 -9.62 -28.90
N THR A 319 2.68 -9.71 -27.85
CA THR A 319 1.28 -9.26 -27.89
C THR A 319 1.16 -7.84 -27.35
N LEU A 320 0.51 -6.95 -28.09
CA LEU A 320 0.20 -5.57 -27.71
C LEU A 320 -1.32 -5.35 -27.71
N GLY A 321 -1.85 -4.77 -26.63
CA GLY A 321 -3.25 -4.38 -26.53
C GLY A 321 -3.41 -2.86 -26.50
N ILE A 322 -3.97 -2.28 -27.56
CA ILE A 322 -4.36 -0.86 -27.69
C ILE A 322 -5.82 -0.71 -28.13
N SER A 323 -6.64 -1.75 -27.94
CA SER A 323 -8.05 -1.79 -28.33
C SER A 323 -9.01 -1.38 -27.22
N GLY A 324 -10.26 -1.16 -27.56
CA GLY A 324 -11.34 -0.85 -26.63
C GLY A 324 -11.33 0.60 -26.14
N GLY A 325 -12.28 0.94 -25.27
CA GLY A 325 -12.49 2.31 -24.84
C GLY A 325 -12.75 3.25 -26.01
N THR A 326 -12.22 4.48 -25.93
CA THR A 326 -12.25 5.47 -27.01
C THR A 326 -10.87 5.70 -27.64
N ASN A 327 -9.97 4.70 -27.57
CA ASN A 327 -8.69 4.78 -28.29
C ASN A 327 -8.91 5.07 -29.77
N ALA A 328 -8.08 5.93 -30.36
CA ALA A 328 -8.20 6.35 -31.73
C ALA A 328 -8.21 5.14 -32.69
N ALA A 329 -9.21 5.10 -33.60
CA ALA A 329 -9.33 4.06 -34.59
C ALA A 329 -8.18 4.07 -35.60
N LYS A 330 -7.79 2.91 -36.13
CA LYS A 330 -6.68 2.79 -37.09
C LYS A 330 -6.88 3.69 -38.34
N SER A 331 -8.11 3.92 -38.75
CA SER A 331 -8.44 4.84 -39.85
C SER A 331 -8.02 6.29 -39.64
N THR A 332 -7.69 6.68 -38.39
CA THR A 332 -7.23 8.03 -38.01
C THR A 332 -5.74 8.13 -37.79
N TRP A 333 -4.99 7.01 -37.91
CA TRP A 333 -3.57 6.96 -37.65
C TRP A 333 -2.78 7.69 -38.74
N SER A 334 -1.67 8.29 -38.37
CA SER A 334 -0.73 8.91 -39.30
C SER A 334 0.01 7.86 -40.13
N THR A 335 0.72 8.30 -41.18
CA THR A 335 1.63 7.45 -41.96
C THR A 335 2.68 6.82 -41.03
N ALA A 336 3.30 7.60 -40.13
CA ALA A 336 4.33 7.10 -39.22
C ALA A 336 3.80 6.01 -38.28
N ALA A 337 2.57 6.17 -37.75
CA ALA A 337 1.94 5.13 -36.93
C ALA A 337 1.64 3.83 -37.71
N ASN A 338 1.20 3.96 -38.96
CA ASN A 338 0.93 2.79 -39.83
C ASN A 338 2.23 2.09 -40.23
N ASP A 339 3.29 2.82 -40.58
CA ASP A 339 4.60 2.26 -40.88
C ASP A 339 5.18 1.49 -39.67
N ALA A 340 5.12 2.07 -38.47
CA ALA A 340 5.54 1.42 -37.23
C ALA A 340 4.71 0.15 -36.95
N TYR A 341 3.40 0.21 -37.13
CA TYR A 341 2.53 -0.97 -37.02
C TYR A 341 2.95 -2.09 -37.99
N ASP A 342 3.15 -1.78 -39.27
CA ASP A 342 3.52 -2.78 -40.29
C ASP A 342 4.88 -3.39 -39.98
N ASN A 343 5.85 -2.61 -39.51
CA ASN A 343 7.15 -3.09 -39.03
C ASN A 343 6.99 -4.07 -37.86
N LEU A 344 6.17 -3.71 -36.84
CA LEU A 344 5.90 -4.58 -35.68
C LEU A 344 5.23 -5.89 -36.10
N ILE A 345 4.25 -5.86 -37.03
CA ILE A 345 3.63 -7.09 -37.62
C ILE A 345 4.69 -7.95 -38.31
N THR A 346 5.63 -7.34 -39.07
CA THR A 346 6.73 -8.05 -39.72
C THR A 346 7.67 -8.71 -38.71
N LYS A 347 7.85 -8.10 -37.52
CA LYS A 347 8.57 -8.68 -36.39
C LYS A 347 7.77 -9.76 -35.64
N GLY A 348 6.56 -10.13 -36.10
CA GLY A 348 5.72 -11.18 -35.52
C GLY A 348 4.84 -10.70 -34.34
N TRP A 349 4.66 -9.40 -34.15
CA TRP A 349 3.78 -8.92 -33.12
C TRP A 349 2.29 -9.17 -33.44
N THR A 350 1.52 -9.45 -32.40
CA THR A 350 0.06 -9.51 -32.47
C THR A 350 -0.52 -8.26 -31.79
N ILE A 351 -1.18 -7.39 -32.56
CA ILE A 351 -1.67 -6.10 -32.08
C ILE A 351 -3.19 -6.04 -32.16
N SER A 352 -3.87 -5.85 -31.03
CA SER A 352 -5.30 -5.55 -30.98
C SER A 352 -5.53 -4.03 -30.92
N TYR A 353 -6.40 -3.50 -31.78
CA TYR A 353 -6.68 -2.07 -31.94
C TYR A 353 -8.16 -1.83 -32.29
N ASN A 354 -8.60 -0.55 -32.24
CA ASN A 354 -9.91 -0.14 -32.76
C ASN A 354 -9.84 0.01 -34.30
N ALA A 355 -10.79 -0.58 -35.00
CA ALA A 355 -10.88 -0.52 -36.46
C ALA A 355 -11.32 0.85 -36.96
#